data_f65c94ec22a713264286de4b674559e1
#
_entry.id   f65c94ec22a713264286de4b674559e1
#
_cell.length_a   1.000
_cell.length_b   1.000
_cell.length_c   1.000
_cell.angle_alpha   90.00
_cell.angle_beta   90.00
_cell.angle_gamma   90.00
#
_symmetry.space_group_name_H-M   'P 1'
#
loop_
_entity.id
_entity.type
_entity.pdbx_description
1 polymer ?
#
loop_
_entity_poly.entity_id
_entity_poly.type
_entity_poly.pdbx_seq_one_letter_code
_entity_poly.pdbx_strand_id
1 'polypeptide(L)'
;MAALGYKNLENSFTFVCGGSLISDQFVLTAAHCRRGGRDRPTLVRLGVLNLKIKEQYSKEVDLRIQEFIINENYDPNISKNDIAVVKLASKVKLSRFIRPACLMNANERVYKDKVIATGWGLTNAYFGETSDVLQKVELSVIGNSECRRMLDDQNVDNTQLCAGEDKGFLRF
;
A
#
# COMPACT_ATOMS: atom_id res chain seq x y z
N MET A 1 -3.05 8.52 -0.46
CA MET A 1 -2.19 7.45 -1.00
C MET A 1 -0.78 7.96 -1.25
N ALA A 2 0.20 7.10 -1.05
CA ALA A 2 1.60 7.32 -1.31
C ALA A 2 2.08 6.30 -2.36
N ALA A 3 2.87 6.72 -3.35
CA ALA A 3 3.52 5.83 -4.30
C ALA A 3 5.00 5.70 -3.94
N LEU A 4 5.50 4.48 -3.79
CA LEU A 4 6.89 4.20 -3.44
C LEU A 4 7.71 4.04 -4.71
N GLY A 5 8.72 4.91 -4.88
CA GLY A 5 9.56 4.99 -6.06
C GLY A 5 10.88 4.24 -5.90
N TYR A 6 11.14 3.35 -6.83
CA TYR A 6 12.37 2.60 -6.97
C TYR A 6 13.20 3.21 -8.10
N LYS A 7 14.45 3.53 -7.80
CA LYS A 7 15.35 4.15 -8.77
C LYS A 7 15.83 3.10 -9.77
N ASN A 8 15.58 3.34 -11.05
CA ASN A 8 16.06 2.47 -12.12
C ASN A 8 17.47 2.88 -12.62
N LEU A 9 18.01 2.14 -13.60
CA LEU A 9 19.34 2.38 -14.18
C LEU A 9 19.44 3.72 -14.91
N GLU A 10 18.33 4.25 -15.40
CA GLU A 10 18.24 5.53 -16.13
C GLU A 10 18.07 6.73 -15.20
N ASN A 11 18.27 6.56 -13.88
CA ASN A 11 18.01 7.57 -12.86
C ASN A 11 16.55 8.05 -12.76
N SER A 12 15.62 7.38 -13.41
CA SER A 12 14.18 7.62 -13.27
C SER A 12 13.59 6.73 -12.16
N PHE A 13 12.28 6.90 -11.86
CA PHE A 13 11.60 6.14 -10.82
C PHE A 13 10.48 5.29 -11.42
N THR A 14 10.43 4.02 -11.01
CA THR A 14 9.27 3.15 -11.20
C THR A 14 8.52 3.02 -9.88
N PHE A 15 7.20 3.03 -9.94
CA PHE A 15 6.33 2.93 -8.76
C PHE A 15 5.64 1.57 -8.78
N VAL A 16 6.09 0.67 -7.91
CA VAL A 16 5.58 -0.73 -7.85
C VAL A 16 4.92 -1.07 -6.52
N CYS A 17 5.05 -0.20 -5.54
CA CYS A 17 4.38 -0.31 -4.24
C CYS A 17 3.65 0.97 -3.89
N GLY A 18 2.60 0.80 -3.12
CA GLY A 18 1.82 1.87 -2.53
C GLY A 18 1.96 1.92 -1.02
N GLY A 19 1.38 2.94 -0.42
CA GLY A 19 1.29 3.08 1.03
C GLY A 19 0.28 4.17 1.42
N SER A 20 0.06 4.30 2.71
CA SER A 20 -0.82 5.31 3.29
C SER A 20 -0.02 6.27 4.16
N LEU A 21 -0.10 7.57 3.87
CA LEU A 21 0.45 8.58 4.78
C LEU A 21 -0.33 8.50 6.10
N ILE A 22 0.37 8.34 7.23
CA ILE A 22 -0.25 8.21 8.56
C ILE A 22 0.10 9.38 9.49
N SER A 23 1.08 10.19 9.12
CA SER A 23 1.41 11.46 9.75
C SER A 23 2.08 12.40 8.74
N ASP A 24 2.58 13.54 9.17
CA ASP A 24 3.35 14.46 8.31
C ASP A 24 4.73 13.90 7.91
N GLN A 25 5.17 12.77 8.49
CA GLN A 25 6.51 12.21 8.23
C GLN A 25 6.52 10.67 8.10
N PHE A 26 5.40 9.98 8.29
CA PHE A 26 5.37 8.53 8.25
C PHE A 26 4.35 8.00 7.24
N VAL A 27 4.76 6.96 6.51
CA VAL A 27 3.92 6.20 5.57
C VAL A 27 3.86 4.74 5.99
N LEU A 28 2.66 4.19 6.09
CA LEU A 28 2.43 2.77 6.31
C LEU A 28 2.43 2.04 4.96
N THR A 29 3.13 0.92 4.88
CA THR A 29 3.25 0.09 3.68
C THR A 29 3.48 -1.38 4.05
N ALA A 30 3.69 -2.24 3.08
CA ALA A 30 4.02 -3.64 3.27
C ALA A 30 5.53 -3.86 3.41
N ALA A 31 5.94 -4.86 4.18
CA ALA A 31 7.34 -5.22 4.38
C ALA A 31 7.99 -5.73 3.09
N HIS A 32 7.24 -6.50 2.27
CA HIS A 32 7.70 -7.01 0.98
C HIS A 32 8.10 -5.91 -0.01
N CYS A 33 7.65 -4.67 0.20
CA CYS A 33 8.05 -3.52 -0.61
C CYS A 33 9.53 -3.15 -0.43
N ARG A 34 10.20 -3.62 0.61
CA ARG A 34 11.65 -3.57 0.72
C ARG A 34 12.24 -4.86 0.16
N ARG A 35 12.49 -4.88 -1.13
CA ARG A 35 13.23 -5.94 -1.78
C ARG A 35 14.70 -5.92 -1.34
N GLY A 36 15.39 -7.04 -1.41
CA GLY A 36 16.79 -7.14 -0.96
C GLY A 36 17.77 -6.29 -1.78
N GLY A 37 18.92 -5.96 -1.21
CA GLY A 37 20.02 -5.30 -1.90
C GLY A 37 19.73 -3.87 -2.34
N ARG A 38 19.95 -3.57 -3.62
CA ARG A 38 19.76 -2.24 -4.24
C ARG A 38 18.30 -1.98 -4.62
N ASP A 39 17.47 -3.00 -4.68
CA ASP A 39 16.06 -2.92 -5.09
C ASP A 39 15.16 -2.55 -3.90
N ARG A 40 15.32 -1.34 -3.41
CA ARG A 40 14.50 -0.76 -2.34
C ARG A 40 13.94 0.60 -2.77
N PRO A 41 12.77 0.99 -2.29
CA PRO A 41 12.26 2.31 -2.58
C PRO A 41 13.15 3.37 -1.90
N THR A 42 13.40 4.46 -2.59
CA THR A 42 14.22 5.58 -2.10
C THR A 42 13.46 6.90 -2.05
N LEU A 43 12.25 6.89 -2.61
CA LEU A 43 11.39 8.05 -2.77
C LEU A 43 9.93 7.70 -2.47
N VAL A 44 9.21 8.64 -1.91
CA VAL A 44 7.75 8.61 -1.77
C VAL A 44 7.16 9.78 -2.54
N ARG A 45 6.22 9.50 -3.44
CA ARG A 45 5.43 10.51 -4.14
C ARG A 45 4.03 10.60 -3.51
N LEU A 46 3.63 11.82 -3.16
CA LEU A 46 2.34 12.14 -2.56
C LEU A 46 1.59 13.15 -3.42
N GLY A 47 0.26 13.21 -3.28
CA GLY A 47 -0.57 14.19 -3.97
C GLY A 47 -0.70 13.97 -5.48
N VAL A 48 -0.40 12.77 -5.95
CA VAL A 48 -0.46 12.36 -7.36
C VAL A 48 -1.75 11.56 -7.63
N LEU A 49 -2.36 11.78 -8.76
CA LEU A 49 -3.48 10.99 -9.28
C LEU A 49 -2.99 10.06 -10.41
N ASN A 50 -2.25 10.58 -11.37
CA ASN A 50 -1.70 9.84 -12.49
C ASN A 50 -0.16 9.76 -12.35
N LEU A 51 0.39 8.55 -12.31
CA LEU A 51 1.83 8.32 -12.11
C LEU A 51 2.69 8.65 -13.34
N LYS A 52 2.10 8.60 -14.53
CA LYS A 52 2.81 8.86 -15.81
C LYS A 52 2.67 10.30 -16.30
N ILE A 53 1.49 10.88 -16.10
CA ILE A 53 1.17 12.20 -16.63
C ILE A 53 1.09 13.19 -15.48
N LYS A 54 1.93 14.22 -15.54
CA LYS A 54 1.82 15.33 -14.60
C LYS A 54 0.63 16.19 -15.01
N GLU A 55 -0.43 16.13 -14.22
CA GLU A 55 -1.62 16.95 -14.45
C GLU A 55 -1.33 18.42 -14.14
N GLN A 56 -1.96 19.34 -14.88
CA GLN A 56 -1.77 20.79 -14.73
C GLN A 56 -2.01 21.29 -13.30
N TYR A 57 -2.89 20.63 -12.56
CA TYR A 57 -3.24 20.97 -11.18
C TYR A 57 -2.69 19.98 -10.14
N SER A 58 -1.82 19.06 -10.55
CA SER A 58 -1.22 18.12 -9.62
C SER A 58 -0.34 18.88 -8.62
N LYS A 59 -0.47 18.52 -7.36
CA LYS A 59 0.34 19.04 -6.23
C LYS A 59 1.23 17.94 -5.69
N GLU A 60 1.76 17.15 -6.61
CA GLU A 60 2.67 16.07 -6.26
C GLU A 60 3.94 16.59 -5.58
N VAL A 61 4.35 15.87 -4.56
CA VAL A 61 5.56 16.14 -3.81
C VAL A 61 6.36 14.84 -3.70
N ASP A 62 7.62 14.91 -4.11
CA ASP A 62 8.58 13.83 -3.97
C ASP A 62 9.42 14.02 -2.73
N LEU A 63 9.43 13.04 -1.85
CA LEU A 63 10.14 13.04 -0.58
C LEU A 63 11.08 11.84 -0.51
N ARG A 64 12.33 12.07 -0.11
CA ARG A 64 13.29 10.98 0.10
C ARG A 64 12.89 10.13 1.29
N ILE A 65 13.16 8.86 1.21
CA ILE A 65 13.05 7.94 2.33
C ILE A 65 14.31 8.07 3.18
N GLN A 66 14.12 8.37 4.47
CA GLN A 66 15.19 8.35 5.46
C GLN A 66 15.42 6.92 5.96
N GLU A 67 14.33 6.22 6.29
CA GLU A 67 14.38 4.90 6.88
C GLU A 67 13.18 4.07 6.43
N PHE A 68 13.39 2.75 6.24
CA PHE A 68 12.35 1.78 5.95
C PHE A 68 12.38 0.72 7.05
N ILE A 69 11.41 0.79 7.96
CA ILE A 69 11.32 -0.01 9.18
C ILE A 69 10.37 -1.16 8.92
N ILE A 70 10.89 -2.38 8.84
CA ILE A 70 10.13 -3.61 8.65
C ILE A 70 9.73 -4.16 10.01
N ASN A 71 8.55 -4.77 10.09
CA ASN A 71 8.18 -5.57 11.26
C ASN A 71 9.22 -6.68 11.49
N GLU A 72 9.76 -6.79 12.70
CA GLU A 72 10.81 -7.75 13.04
C GLU A 72 10.38 -9.22 12.88
N ASN A 73 9.08 -9.48 12.95
CA ASN A 73 8.49 -10.81 12.78
C ASN A 73 7.95 -11.04 11.35
N TYR A 74 8.37 -10.24 10.37
CA TYR A 74 7.98 -10.46 8.98
C TYR A 74 8.57 -11.76 8.44
N ASP A 75 7.70 -12.65 7.96
CA ASP A 75 8.12 -13.89 7.28
C ASP A 75 7.70 -13.83 5.80
N PRO A 76 8.66 -13.69 4.88
CA PRO A 76 8.36 -13.61 3.44
C PRO A 76 7.84 -14.93 2.86
N ASN A 77 8.09 -16.09 3.50
CA ASN A 77 7.66 -17.38 2.96
C ASN A 77 6.15 -17.60 3.07
N ILE A 78 5.55 -17.06 4.13
CA ILE A 78 4.13 -17.18 4.40
C ILE A 78 3.41 -15.83 4.38
N SER A 79 4.11 -14.75 4.00
CA SER A 79 3.62 -13.36 3.97
C SER A 79 2.96 -12.94 5.29
N LYS A 80 3.50 -13.42 6.42
CA LYS A 80 3.01 -13.08 7.75
C LYS A 80 3.69 -11.82 8.27
N ASN A 81 2.93 -10.97 8.97
CA ASN A 81 3.39 -9.68 9.49
C ASN A 81 3.98 -8.77 8.38
N ASP A 82 3.39 -8.81 7.19
CA ASP A 82 3.81 -8.06 6.02
C ASP A 82 3.44 -6.58 6.14
N ILE A 83 4.07 -5.92 7.11
CA ILE A 83 3.83 -4.52 7.45
C ILE A 83 5.15 -3.80 7.69
N ALA A 84 5.26 -2.56 7.22
CA ALA A 84 6.41 -1.70 7.41
C ALA A 84 6.00 -0.23 7.54
N VAL A 85 6.87 0.55 8.15
CA VAL A 85 6.74 2.00 8.26
C VAL A 85 7.92 2.66 7.55
N VAL A 86 7.60 3.61 6.67
CA VAL A 86 8.59 4.45 5.99
C VAL A 86 8.66 5.79 6.68
N LYS A 87 9.85 6.15 7.17
CA LYS A 87 10.15 7.49 7.69
C LYS A 87 10.67 8.37 6.55
N LEU A 88 10.01 9.49 6.32
CA LEU A 88 10.42 10.47 5.32
C LEU A 88 11.58 11.33 5.84
N ALA A 89 12.49 11.72 4.98
CA ALA A 89 13.65 12.56 5.32
C ALA A 89 13.25 13.98 5.78
N SER A 90 12.06 14.43 5.42
CA SER A 90 11.50 15.71 5.86
C SER A 90 9.99 15.58 6.04
N LYS A 91 9.41 16.47 6.84
CA LYS A 91 7.95 16.56 6.99
C LYS A 91 7.31 17.07 5.70
N VAL A 92 6.19 16.46 5.33
CA VAL A 92 5.38 16.93 4.20
C VAL A 92 4.44 18.05 4.65
N LYS A 93 4.30 19.06 3.82
CA LYS A 93 3.28 20.11 4.04
C LYS A 93 1.91 19.54 3.69
N LEU A 94 1.06 19.40 4.69
CA LEU A 94 -0.30 18.92 4.52
C LEU A 94 -1.13 19.92 3.71
N SER A 95 -2.04 19.41 2.90
CA SER A 95 -2.90 20.20 2.01
C SER A 95 -4.23 19.48 1.76
N ARG A 96 -5.12 20.07 0.94
CA ARG A 96 -6.34 19.39 0.53
C ARG A 96 -6.09 18.11 -0.29
N PHE A 97 -4.89 17.94 -0.88
CA PHE A 97 -4.50 16.77 -1.69
C PHE A 97 -3.63 15.77 -0.92
N ILE A 98 -3.02 16.20 0.19
CA ILE A 98 -2.09 15.39 0.98
C ILE A 98 -2.54 15.46 2.44
N ARG A 99 -3.17 14.38 2.90
CA ARG A 99 -3.66 14.24 4.27
C ARG A 99 -3.32 12.86 4.82
N PRO A 100 -2.96 12.74 6.09
CA PRO A 100 -2.78 11.45 6.72
C PRO A 100 -4.12 10.73 6.88
N ALA A 101 -4.08 9.41 6.74
CA ALA A 101 -5.17 8.53 7.14
C ALA A 101 -5.10 8.28 8.65
N CYS A 102 -6.27 8.14 9.27
CA CYS A 102 -6.35 7.68 10.65
C CYS A 102 -6.02 6.18 10.71
N LEU A 103 -5.23 5.78 11.70
CA LEU A 103 -5.10 4.38 12.06
C LEU A 103 -6.31 3.98 12.91
N MET A 104 -6.82 2.80 12.64
CA MET A 104 -7.90 2.23 13.44
C MET A 104 -7.37 1.92 14.85
N ASN A 105 -8.15 2.23 15.87
CA ASN A 105 -7.82 1.89 17.24
C ASN A 105 -7.90 0.36 17.43
N ALA A 106 -6.97 -0.23 18.18
CA ALA A 106 -6.95 -1.68 18.44
C ALA A 106 -8.24 -2.21 19.10
N ASN A 107 -8.99 -1.34 19.78
CA ASN A 107 -10.27 -1.68 20.40
C ASN A 107 -11.47 -1.52 19.45
N GLU A 108 -11.27 -0.91 18.30
CA GLU A 108 -12.29 -0.79 17.25
C GLU A 108 -12.21 -2.03 16.36
N ARG A 109 -13.12 -2.96 16.55
CA ARG A 109 -13.24 -4.07 15.60
C ARG A 109 -13.78 -3.55 14.27
N VAL A 110 -13.21 -4.03 13.16
CA VAL A 110 -13.76 -3.77 11.82
C VAL A 110 -15.04 -4.57 11.68
N TYR A 111 -16.15 -4.00 12.13
CA TYR A 111 -17.49 -4.57 11.92
C TYR A 111 -18.16 -3.99 10.66
N LYS A 112 -17.37 -3.39 9.78
CA LYS A 112 -17.91 -2.94 8.50
C LYS A 112 -17.93 -4.13 7.56
N ASP A 113 -19.09 -4.39 6.98
CA ASP A 113 -19.24 -5.42 5.96
C ASP A 113 -18.45 -5.08 4.69
N LYS A 114 -17.96 -3.83 4.58
CA LYS A 114 -17.27 -3.31 3.41
C LYS A 114 -16.07 -2.44 3.77
N VAL A 115 -15.03 -2.54 2.95
CA VAL A 115 -13.82 -1.74 2.99
C VAL A 115 -13.52 -1.15 1.60
N ILE A 116 -12.74 -0.08 1.56
CA ILE A 116 -12.30 0.54 0.30
C ILE A 116 -10.81 0.30 0.14
N ALA A 117 -10.43 -0.42 -0.91
CA ALA A 117 -9.05 -0.52 -1.34
C ALA A 117 -8.74 0.57 -2.37
N THR A 118 -7.54 1.16 -2.27
CA THR A 118 -7.09 2.20 -3.20
C THR A 118 -5.67 1.94 -3.66
N GLY A 119 -5.35 2.22 -4.92
CA GLY A 119 -4.00 2.00 -5.47
C GLY A 119 -3.92 2.16 -6.98
N TRP A 120 -2.72 1.96 -7.49
CA TRP A 120 -2.39 1.91 -8.92
C TRP A 120 -2.10 0.47 -9.38
N GLY A 121 -2.53 -0.51 -8.60
CA GLY A 121 -2.29 -1.93 -8.85
C GLY A 121 -3.13 -2.50 -9.99
N LEU A 122 -3.20 -3.83 -10.00
CA LEU A 122 -3.91 -4.59 -11.02
C LEU A 122 -5.38 -4.17 -11.10
N THR A 123 -5.83 -3.84 -12.30
CA THR A 123 -7.24 -3.61 -12.65
C THR A 123 -7.86 -4.84 -13.28
N ASN A 124 -7.02 -5.73 -13.81
CA ASN A 124 -7.43 -7.00 -14.39
C ASN A 124 -6.39 -8.08 -14.05
N ALA A 125 -6.77 -9.03 -13.19
CA ALA A 125 -5.88 -10.11 -12.76
C ALA A 125 -5.52 -11.08 -13.89
N TYR A 126 -6.38 -11.24 -14.91
CA TYR A 126 -6.14 -12.16 -16.02
C TYR A 126 -5.10 -11.64 -17.01
N PHE A 127 -5.06 -10.32 -17.22
CA PHE A 127 -4.14 -9.70 -18.19
C PHE A 127 -2.94 -9.02 -17.54
N GLY A 128 -2.87 -8.99 -16.21
CA GLY A 128 -1.77 -8.32 -15.49
C GLY A 128 -1.73 -6.80 -15.67
N GLU A 129 -2.83 -6.19 -16.11
CA GLU A 129 -2.90 -4.76 -16.38
C GLU A 129 -2.94 -3.95 -15.09
N THR A 130 -2.07 -2.95 -14.98
CA THR A 130 -2.04 -1.97 -13.88
C THR A 130 -2.62 -0.64 -14.34
N SER A 131 -3.09 0.18 -13.40
CA SER A 131 -3.57 1.51 -13.69
C SER A 131 -2.51 2.57 -13.41
N ASP A 132 -2.31 3.48 -14.36
CA ASP A 132 -1.52 4.69 -14.11
C ASP A 132 -2.29 5.72 -13.26
N VAL A 133 -3.62 5.66 -13.28
CA VAL A 133 -4.51 6.53 -12.51
C VAL A 133 -4.93 5.83 -11.23
N LEU A 134 -4.91 6.55 -10.11
CA LEU A 134 -5.32 6.04 -8.81
C LEU A 134 -6.76 5.51 -8.85
N GLN A 135 -6.92 4.25 -8.55
CA GLN A 135 -8.21 3.56 -8.50
C GLN A 135 -8.71 3.40 -7.06
N LYS A 136 -10.00 3.20 -6.92
CA LYS A 136 -10.64 2.74 -5.68
C LYS A 136 -11.66 1.66 -6.00
N VAL A 137 -11.76 0.68 -5.13
CA VAL A 137 -12.76 -0.38 -5.18
C VAL A 137 -13.33 -0.62 -3.79
N GLU A 138 -14.64 -0.82 -3.72
CA GLU A 138 -15.32 -1.25 -2.50
C GLU A 138 -15.34 -2.78 -2.49
N LEU A 139 -14.93 -3.38 -1.38
CA LEU A 139 -14.81 -4.82 -1.20
C LEU A 139 -15.57 -5.25 0.04
N SER A 140 -16.20 -6.42 -0.02
CA SER A 140 -16.85 -7.06 1.12
C SER A 140 -15.81 -7.71 2.04
N VAL A 141 -15.94 -7.53 3.35
CA VAL A 141 -15.11 -8.22 4.33
C VAL A 141 -15.52 -9.68 4.42
N ILE A 142 -14.55 -10.58 4.38
CA ILE A 142 -14.73 -12.02 4.40
C ILE A 142 -14.14 -12.58 5.70
N GLY A 143 -14.87 -13.48 6.35
CA GLY A 143 -14.39 -14.13 7.56
C GLY A 143 -13.13 -14.98 7.31
N ASN A 144 -12.18 -15.01 8.25
CA ASN A 144 -10.90 -15.69 8.07
C ASN A 144 -11.03 -17.20 7.78
N SER A 145 -12.06 -17.87 8.30
CA SER A 145 -12.32 -19.28 8.01
C SER A 145 -12.67 -19.51 6.54
N GLU A 146 -13.49 -18.65 5.97
CA GLU A 146 -13.84 -18.69 4.56
C GLU A 146 -12.66 -18.27 3.69
N CYS A 147 -11.94 -17.23 4.09
CA CYS A 147 -10.74 -16.76 3.43
C CYS A 147 -9.67 -17.86 3.30
N ARG A 148 -9.41 -18.62 4.39
CA ARG A 148 -8.50 -19.79 4.36
C ARG A 148 -8.91 -20.82 3.31
N ARG A 149 -10.22 -21.11 3.26
CA ARG A 149 -10.76 -22.08 2.29
C ARG A 149 -10.61 -21.60 0.85
N MET A 150 -10.86 -20.29 0.61
CA MET A 150 -10.85 -19.72 -0.74
C MET A 150 -9.45 -19.53 -1.30
N LEU A 151 -8.47 -19.20 -0.43
CA LEU A 151 -7.07 -19.02 -0.81
C LEU A 151 -6.25 -20.30 -0.72
N ASP A 152 -6.81 -21.40 -0.17
CA ASP A 152 -6.09 -22.62 0.22
C ASP A 152 -4.86 -22.29 1.09
N ASP A 153 -5.01 -21.31 2.00
CA ASP A 153 -3.94 -20.82 2.85
C ASP A 153 -4.33 -20.85 4.32
N GLN A 154 -3.77 -21.81 5.06
CA GLN A 154 -4.03 -22.00 6.48
C GLN A 154 -3.34 -20.95 7.39
N ASN A 155 -2.44 -20.13 6.84
CA ASN A 155 -1.71 -19.11 7.59
C ASN A 155 -2.51 -17.81 7.82
N VAL A 156 -3.70 -17.68 7.24
CA VAL A 156 -4.58 -16.54 7.50
C VAL A 156 -5.10 -16.61 8.93
N ASP A 157 -4.79 -15.60 9.73
CA ASP A 157 -5.21 -15.51 11.14
C ASP A 157 -5.88 -14.16 11.49
N ASN A 158 -6.14 -13.95 12.77
CA ASN A 158 -6.85 -12.75 13.24
C ASN A 158 -6.04 -11.45 13.17
N THR A 159 -4.77 -11.52 12.75
CA THR A 159 -3.93 -10.35 12.48
C THR A 159 -4.09 -9.82 11.05
N GLN A 160 -4.89 -10.50 10.24
CA GLN A 160 -5.14 -10.19 8.83
C GLN A 160 -6.63 -9.97 8.58
N LEU A 161 -6.93 -9.09 7.64
CA LEU A 161 -8.26 -8.83 7.13
C LEU A 161 -8.35 -9.35 5.70
N CYS A 162 -9.36 -10.19 5.44
CA CYS A 162 -9.70 -10.59 4.10
C CYS A 162 -10.84 -9.73 3.56
N ALA A 163 -10.70 -9.27 2.33
CA ALA A 163 -11.75 -8.56 1.62
C ALA A 163 -11.74 -8.94 0.13
N GLY A 164 -12.90 -9.03 -0.47
CA GLY A 164 -13.02 -9.42 -1.87
C GLY A 164 -14.44 -9.31 -2.39
N GLU A 165 -14.59 -9.62 -3.66
CA GLU A 165 -15.84 -9.84 -4.36
C GLU A 165 -15.74 -11.15 -5.14
N ASP A 166 -16.86 -11.62 -5.73
CA ASP A 166 -16.98 -12.91 -6.45
C ASP A 166 -15.91 -13.14 -7.54
N LYS A 167 -15.18 -12.10 -7.95
CA LYS A 167 -14.17 -12.15 -9.03
C LYS A 167 -12.72 -11.97 -8.57
N GLY A 168 -12.45 -11.83 -7.29
CA GLY A 168 -11.09 -11.68 -6.78
C GLY A 168 -11.02 -11.27 -5.33
N PHE A 169 -9.93 -11.68 -4.66
CA PHE A 169 -9.71 -11.47 -3.24
C PHE A 169 -8.41 -10.72 -2.99
N LEU A 170 -8.42 -9.87 -1.97
CA LEU A 170 -7.24 -9.23 -1.41
C LEU A 170 -7.10 -9.64 0.06
N ARG A 171 -5.87 -9.92 0.48
CA ARG A 171 -5.48 -10.11 1.87
C ARG A 171 -4.60 -8.93 2.30
N PHE A 172 -4.95 -8.33 3.40
CA PHE A 172 -4.23 -7.22 4.02
C PHE A 172 -3.72 -7.58 5.40
#